data_e8e7c7f8f2ebe95d0ebedc0d41db3941
#
_entry.id   e8e7c7f8f2ebe95d0ebedc0d41db3941
#
_cell.length_a   1.000
_cell.length_b   1.000
_cell.length_c   1.000
_cell.angle_alpha   90.00
_cell.angle_beta   90.00
_cell.angle_gamma   90.00
#
_symmetry.space_group_name_H-M   'P 1'
#
loop_
_entity.id
_entity.type
_entity.pdbx_description
1 polymer ?
#
loop_
_entity_poly.entity_id
_entity_poly.type
_entity_poly.pdbx_seq_one_letter_code
_entity_poly.pdbx_strand_id
1 'polypeptide(L)'
;GGSVIVIDSKAAWDAQLAKGKEEHKPIVVAFTATWCGPCKMIAPLFETLSNDYAGKVIFLKVDVDAVAAVAEAAGITAMPTFHVYKDGVKADDLVGASQDKLKALVAKHAAA
;
A
#
# COMPACT_ATOMS: atom_id res chain seq x y z
N GLY A 1 9.83 6.18 -7.10
CA GLY A 1 9.43 7.54 -7.34
C GLY A 1 8.17 7.98 -6.63
N GLY A 2 7.84 9.24 -6.81
CA GLY A 2 6.69 9.85 -6.18
C GLY A 2 6.83 9.94 -4.68
N SER A 3 5.69 9.82 -3.99
CA SER A 3 5.62 9.86 -2.53
C SER A 3 5.43 8.47 -1.93
N VAL A 4 5.72 7.42 -2.68
CA VAL A 4 5.66 6.03 -2.20
C VAL A 4 6.88 5.75 -1.31
N ILE A 5 6.62 5.24 -0.11
CA ILE A 5 7.65 4.85 0.84
C ILE A 5 7.88 3.34 0.71
N VAL A 6 9.11 2.96 0.39
CA VAL A 6 9.50 1.55 0.29
C VAL A 6 9.81 1.03 1.69
N ILE A 7 9.13 -0.04 2.07
CA ILE A 7 9.34 -0.71 3.37
C ILE A 7 10.42 -1.77 3.20
N ASP A 8 11.48 -1.69 3.99
CA ASP A 8 12.62 -2.60 3.92
C ASP A 8 12.77 -3.51 5.14
N SER A 9 11.91 -3.34 6.15
CA SER A 9 11.99 -4.13 7.39
C SER A 9 10.65 -4.13 8.12
N LYS A 10 10.47 -5.08 9.04
CA LYS A 10 9.31 -5.08 9.93
C LYS A 10 9.28 -3.85 10.83
N ALA A 11 10.43 -3.37 11.28
CA ALA A 11 10.51 -2.17 12.11
C ALA A 11 10.01 -0.93 11.34
N ALA A 12 10.40 -0.78 10.07
CA ALA A 12 9.91 0.29 9.22
C ALA A 12 8.40 0.17 8.97
N TRP A 13 7.90 -1.04 8.79
CA TRP A 13 6.46 -1.33 8.66
C TRP A 13 5.69 -0.87 9.89
N ASP A 14 6.13 -1.32 11.08
CA ASP A 14 5.48 -0.96 12.34
C ASP A 14 5.50 0.56 12.57
N ALA A 15 6.60 1.23 12.24
CA ALA A 15 6.73 2.67 12.37
C ALA A 15 5.74 3.43 11.49
N GLN A 16 5.51 2.97 10.26
CA GLN A 16 4.55 3.62 9.36
C GLN A 16 3.10 3.39 9.80
N LEU A 17 2.76 2.20 10.29
CA LEU A 17 1.43 1.96 10.85
C LEU A 17 1.16 2.87 12.05
N ALA A 18 2.15 3.03 12.94
CA ALA A 18 2.03 3.93 14.10
C ALA A 18 1.86 5.38 13.66
N LYS A 19 2.61 5.81 12.63
CA LYS A 19 2.51 7.17 12.09
C LYS A 19 1.12 7.45 11.52
N GLY A 20 0.56 6.53 10.75
CA GLY A 20 -0.78 6.67 10.20
C GLY A 20 -1.84 6.78 11.29
N LYS A 21 -1.71 5.99 12.34
CA LYS A 21 -2.60 6.06 13.49
C LYS A 21 -2.49 7.40 14.21
N GLU A 22 -1.27 7.84 14.50
CA GLU A 22 -1.03 9.11 15.18
C GLU A 22 -1.53 10.32 14.39
N GLU A 23 -1.30 10.32 13.09
CA GLU A 23 -1.67 11.43 12.20
C GLU A 23 -3.11 11.33 11.66
N HIS A 24 -3.84 10.27 12.01
CA HIS A 24 -5.20 10.00 11.52
C HIS A 24 -5.27 9.97 9.98
N LYS A 25 -4.27 9.35 9.35
CA LYS A 25 -4.20 9.20 7.91
C LYS A 25 -4.37 7.74 7.51
N PRO A 26 -5.19 7.44 6.50
CA PRO A 26 -5.23 6.10 5.95
C PRO A 26 -3.90 5.78 5.28
N ILE A 27 -3.55 4.49 5.32
CA ILE A 27 -2.35 3.95 4.68
C ILE A 27 -2.80 3.00 3.59
N VAL A 28 -2.31 3.19 2.37
CA VAL A 28 -2.52 2.26 1.26
C VAL A 28 -1.18 1.58 0.97
N VAL A 29 -1.18 0.25 1.06
CA VAL A 29 0.02 -0.57 0.86
C VAL A 29 -0.12 -1.36 -0.44
N ALA A 30 0.89 -1.28 -1.31
CA ALA A 30 1.03 -2.18 -2.44
C ALA A 30 1.98 -3.33 -2.07
N PHE A 31 1.44 -4.54 -2.01
CA PHE A 31 2.23 -5.76 -1.92
C PHE A 31 2.57 -6.23 -3.33
N THR A 32 3.84 -6.29 -3.64
CA THR A 32 4.35 -6.46 -5.00
C THR A 32 5.53 -7.44 -5.03
N ALA A 33 5.97 -7.79 -6.23
CA ALA A 33 7.18 -8.59 -6.45
C ALA A 33 7.88 -8.12 -7.73
N THR A 34 9.20 -8.24 -7.78
CA THR A 34 10.00 -7.80 -8.93
C THR A 34 9.71 -8.59 -10.21
N TRP A 35 9.30 -9.85 -10.06
CA TRP A 35 8.99 -10.77 -11.17
C TRP A 35 7.54 -10.68 -11.65
N CYS A 36 6.72 -9.85 -11.03
CA CYS A 36 5.30 -9.77 -11.29
C CYS A 36 4.99 -8.73 -12.39
N GLY A 37 4.55 -9.18 -13.56
CA GLY A 37 4.19 -8.32 -14.68
C GLY A 37 3.04 -7.36 -14.37
N PRO A 38 1.88 -7.84 -13.84
CA PRO A 38 0.78 -6.96 -13.45
C PRO A 38 1.15 -5.90 -12.40
N CYS A 39 2.07 -6.23 -11.48
CA CYS A 39 2.59 -5.27 -10.52
C CYS A 39 3.30 -4.10 -11.22
N LYS A 40 4.12 -4.42 -12.22
CA LYS A 40 4.84 -3.40 -13.00
C LYS A 40 3.89 -2.52 -13.81
N MET A 41 2.80 -3.09 -14.30
CA MET A 41 1.80 -2.36 -15.07
C MET A 41 1.05 -1.32 -14.25
N ILE A 42 0.76 -1.62 -12.97
CA ILE A 42 -0.02 -0.71 -12.12
C ILE A 42 0.86 0.23 -11.29
N ALA A 43 2.16 -0.03 -11.19
CA ALA A 43 3.08 0.78 -10.39
C ALA A 43 3.06 2.27 -10.75
N PRO A 44 3.04 2.69 -12.03
CA PRO A 44 2.97 4.11 -12.36
C PRO A 44 1.72 4.80 -11.81
N LEU A 45 0.56 4.14 -11.85
CA LEU A 45 -0.66 4.70 -11.27
C LEU A 45 -0.53 4.85 -9.76
N PHE A 46 0.02 3.85 -9.08
CA PHE A 46 0.21 3.90 -7.64
C PHE A 46 1.09 5.09 -7.25
N GLU A 47 2.16 5.34 -8.00
CA GLU A 47 3.03 6.52 -7.78
C GLU A 47 2.28 7.83 -8.04
N THR A 48 1.51 7.92 -9.12
CA THR A 48 0.69 9.10 -9.42
C THR A 48 -0.29 9.39 -8.28
N LEU A 49 -0.98 8.37 -7.78
CA LEU A 49 -1.91 8.52 -6.66
C LEU A 49 -1.20 8.97 -5.39
N SER A 50 0.03 8.48 -5.15
CA SER A 50 0.82 8.92 -4.00
C SER A 50 1.13 10.41 -4.03
N ASN A 51 1.32 10.97 -5.21
CA ASN A 51 1.53 12.41 -5.38
C ASN A 51 0.22 13.19 -5.24
N ASP A 52 -0.85 12.69 -5.86
CA ASP A 52 -2.16 13.37 -5.85
C ASP A 52 -2.74 13.46 -4.43
N TYR A 53 -2.49 12.46 -3.60
CA TYR A 53 -2.99 12.40 -2.23
C TYR A 53 -1.91 12.65 -1.17
N ALA A 54 -0.78 13.25 -1.55
CA ALA A 54 0.29 13.57 -0.62
C ALA A 54 -0.23 14.42 0.54
N GLY A 55 0.15 14.06 1.75
CA GLY A 55 -0.32 14.73 2.97
C GLY A 55 -1.67 14.24 3.48
N LYS A 56 -2.45 13.53 2.68
CA LYS A 56 -3.77 12.98 3.08
C LYS A 56 -3.73 11.48 3.30
N VAL A 57 -2.97 10.77 2.49
CA VAL A 57 -2.86 9.31 2.51
C VAL A 57 -1.38 8.94 2.46
N ILE A 58 -0.99 7.97 3.26
CA ILE A 58 0.37 7.42 3.26
C ILE A 58 0.39 6.23 2.30
N PHE A 59 1.34 6.23 1.37
CA PHE A 59 1.50 5.17 0.37
C PHE A 59 2.76 4.37 0.65
N LEU A 60 2.61 3.06 0.88
CA LEU A 60 3.71 2.15 1.18
C LEU A 60 3.83 1.09 0.09
N LYS A 61 5.05 0.63 -0.13
CA LYS A 61 5.36 -0.48 -1.03
C LYS A 61 6.10 -1.56 -0.26
N VAL A 62 5.61 -2.79 -0.32
CA VAL A 62 6.22 -3.97 0.28
C VAL A 62 6.50 -4.99 -0.82
N ASP A 63 7.77 -5.31 -1.03
CA ASP A 63 8.18 -6.44 -1.86
C ASP A 63 8.04 -7.70 -1.00
N VAL A 64 7.18 -8.64 -1.44
CA VAL A 64 6.85 -9.83 -0.66
C VAL A 64 8.03 -10.78 -0.46
N ASP A 65 9.05 -10.70 -1.33
CA ASP A 65 10.25 -11.50 -1.21
C ASP A 65 11.29 -10.82 -0.30
N ALA A 66 11.40 -9.50 -0.38
CA ALA A 66 12.35 -8.73 0.44
C ALA A 66 11.90 -8.62 1.90
N VAL A 67 10.60 -8.53 2.16
CA VAL A 67 10.02 -8.39 3.50
C VAL A 67 8.98 -9.49 3.75
N ALA A 68 9.43 -10.73 3.60
CA ALA A 68 8.55 -11.91 3.63
C ALA A 68 7.73 -12.03 4.91
N ALA A 69 8.29 -11.71 6.06
CA ALA A 69 7.57 -11.81 7.34
C ALA A 69 6.36 -10.88 7.39
N VAL A 70 6.47 -9.67 6.84
CA VAL A 70 5.36 -8.71 6.76
C VAL A 70 4.28 -9.24 5.82
N ALA A 71 4.68 -9.71 4.64
CA ALA A 71 3.74 -10.26 3.64
C ALA A 71 3.01 -11.50 4.17
N GLU A 72 3.71 -12.41 4.84
CA GLU A 72 3.10 -13.60 5.44
C GLU A 72 2.10 -13.24 6.53
N ALA A 73 2.48 -12.33 7.42
CA ALA A 73 1.59 -11.86 8.50
C ALA A 73 0.33 -11.17 7.94
N ALA A 74 0.45 -10.51 6.80
CA ALA A 74 -0.68 -9.87 6.12
C ALA A 74 -1.54 -10.85 5.30
N GLY A 75 -1.11 -12.11 5.16
CA GLY A 75 -1.85 -13.13 4.43
C GLY A 75 -1.80 -12.97 2.91
N ILE A 76 -0.72 -12.42 2.37
CA ILE A 76 -0.60 -12.15 0.94
C ILE A 76 -0.34 -13.44 0.18
N THR A 77 -1.22 -13.78 -0.78
CA THR A 77 -1.12 -14.99 -1.61
C THR A 77 -1.10 -14.69 -3.11
N ALA A 78 -1.40 -13.46 -3.51
CA ALA A 78 -1.41 -13.05 -4.91
C ALA A 78 -0.88 -11.62 -5.01
N MET A 79 -0.26 -11.27 -6.14
CA MET A 79 0.27 -9.92 -6.39
C MET A 79 -0.24 -9.37 -7.71
N PRO A 80 -0.48 -8.04 -7.79
CA PRO A 80 -0.45 -7.13 -6.65
C PRO A 80 -1.65 -7.32 -5.72
N THR A 81 -1.45 -7.05 -4.45
CA THR A 81 -2.53 -6.91 -3.48
C THR A 81 -2.37 -5.57 -2.79
N PHE A 82 -3.48 -4.85 -2.64
CA PHE A 82 -3.48 -3.55 -1.95
C PHE A 82 -4.27 -3.70 -0.66
N HIS A 83 -3.69 -3.27 0.46
CA HIS A 83 -4.38 -3.18 1.74
C HIS A 83 -4.52 -1.72 2.14
N VAL A 84 -5.64 -1.40 2.78
CA VAL A 84 -5.82 -0.11 3.43
C VAL A 84 -5.84 -0.33 4.93
N TYR A 85 -5.02 0.44 5.66
CA TYR A 85 -4.98 0.43 7.12
C TYR A 85 -5.49 1.76 7.64
N LYS A 86 -6.34 1.70 8.67
CA LYS A 86 -6.83 2.86 9.42
C LYS A 86 -6.68 2.57 10.89
N ASP A 87 -6.15 3.53 11.64
CA ASP A 87 -5.95 3.40 13.09
C ASP A 87 -5.17 2.14 13.48
N GLY A 88 -4.23 1.74 12.63
CA GLY A 88 -3.36 0.58 12.86
C GLY A 88 -3.96 -0.77 12.49
N VAL A 89 -5.17 -0.82 11.93
CA VAL A 89 -5.85 -2.06 11.54
C VAL A 89 -6.24 -2.08 10.07
N LYS A 90 -6.26 -3.27 9.49
CA LYS A 90 -6.70 -3.43 8.09
C LYS A 90 -8.19 -3.08 7.96
N ALA A 91 -8.51 -2.15 7.08
CA ALA A 91 -9.87 -1.66 6.83
C ALA A 91 -10.44 -2.12 5.50
N ASP A 92 -9.59 -2.41 4.51
CA ASP A 92 -10.03 -2.79 3.16
C ASP A 92 -8.91 -3.48 2.40
N ASP A 93 -9.26 -4.16 1.29
CA ASP A 93 -8.28 -4.77 0.42
C ASP A 93 -8.76 -4.80 -1.04
N LEU A 94 -7.79 -5.00 -1.94
CA LEU A 94 -8.02 -5.17 -3.37
C LEU A 94 -6.96 -6.11 -3.91
N VAL A 95 -7.37 -7.21 -4.53
CA VAL A 95 -6.47 -8.16 -5.19
C VAL A 95 -6.54 -7.94 -6.70
N GLY A 96 -5.37 -7.82 -7.33
CA GLY A 96 -5.26 -7.66 -8.77
C GLY A 96 -4.93 -6.24 -9.21
N ALA A 97 -4.64 -6.09 -10.52
CA ALA A 97 -4.09 -4.87 -11.11
C ALA A 97 -5.15 -4.05 -11.87
N SER A 98 -6.30 -3.84 -11.27
CA SER A 98 -7.34 -2.98 -11.85
C SER A 98 -7.06 -1.52 -11.52
N GLN A 99 -6.78 -0.71 -12.53
CA GLN A 99 -6.54 0.72 -12.36
C GLN A 99 -7.78 1.42 -11.80
N ASP A 100 -8.96 1.14 -12.35
CA ASP A 100 -10.20 1.79 -11.90
C ASP A 100 -10.53 1.45 -10.46
N LYS A 101 -10.37 0.18 -10.07
CA LYS A 101 -10.61 -0.25 -8.68
C LYS A 101 -9.61 0.35 -7.71
N LEU A 102 -8.35 0.49 -8.11
CA LEU A 102 -7.34 1.12 -7.26
C LEU A 102 -7.65 2.60 -7.04
N LYS A 103 -8.01 3.33 -8.11
CA LYS A 103 -8.43 4.73 -7.99
C LYS A 103 -9.61 4.88 -7.03
N ALA A 104 -10.62 4.02 -7.17
CA ALA A 104 -11.82 4.04 -6.33
C ALA A 104 -11.49 3.72 -4.86
N LEU A 105 -10.60 2.75 -4.62
CA LEU A 105 -10.18 2.37 -3.28
C LEU A 105 -9.52 3.55 -2.56
N VAL A 106 -8.59 4.22 -3.22
CA VAL A 106 -7.88 5.37 -2.63
C VAL A 106 -8.84 6.53 -2.38
N ALA A 107 -9.68 6.86 -3.36
CA ALA A 107 -10.66 7.95 -3.23
C ALA A 107 -11.64 7.71 -2.08
N LYS A 108 -12.13 6.48 -1.93
CA LYS A 108 -13.06 6.09 -0.86
C LYS A 108 -12.45 6.36 0.52
N HIS A 109 -11.21 5.93 0.73
CA HIS A 109 -10.57 6.04 2.05
C HIS A 109 -9.98 7.42 2.32
N ALA A 110 -9.61 8.16 1.28
CA ALA A 110 -9.16 9.54 1.43
C ALA A 110 -10.30 10.49 1.86
N ALA A 111 -11.53 10.17 1.46
CA ALA A 111 -12.71 10.97 1.78
C ALA A 111 -13.31 10.67 3.16
N ALA A 112 -12.96 9.54 3.75
CA ALA A 112 -13.57 9.07 5.00
C ALA A 112 -13.01 9.77 6.25
#